data_a98eeb71d30130b86c0485ba89c276c5
#
_entry.id   a98eeb71d30130b86c0485ba89c276c5
#
_cell.length_a   1.000
_cell.length_b   1.000
_cell.length_c   1.000
_cell.angle_alpha   90.00
_cell.angle_beta   90.00
_cell.angle_gamma   90.00
#
_symmetry.space_group_name_H-M   'P 1'
#
loop_
_entity.id
_entity.type
_entity.pdbx_description
1 polymer ?
#
loop_
_entity_poly.entity_id
_entity_poly.type
_entity_poly.pdbx_seq_one_letter_code
_entity_poly.pdbx_strand_id
1 'polypeptide(L)'
;MDDGVSRRFGNHRKYETLRPGSARGTGSVIQSYVAWIGANRGHSLLLDEARQAGGPDPKAVFDYLYRSMAVVTSFGRTGRFDFLTMLGKLRLANIEPGTPYLPGATGPLAGARLLFGGSRTAALDAVMLDNWAVQLGAYLNLGMQVMEDAMCNWQKSPDKFIPFRG
;
A
#
# COMPACT_ATOMS: atom_id res chain seq x y z
N MET A 1 -20.61 -23.48 1.66
CA MET A 1 -21.68 -23.80 0.72
C MET A 1 -21.52 -22.89 -0.47
N ASP A 2 -21.31 -23.44 -1.64
CA ASP A 2 -21.33 -22.67 -2.90
C ASP A 2 -22.79 -22.66 -3.36
N ASP A 3 -23.43 -21.50 -3.31
CA ASP A 3 -24.84 -21.34 -3.70
C ASP A 3 -24.98 -21.01 -5.20
N GLY A 4 -23.90 -21.18 -5.97
CA GLY A 4 -23.88 -20.93 -7.42
C GLY A 4 -24.02 -19.47 -7.83
N VAL A 5 -24.10 -18.55 -6.86
CA VAL A 5 -24.25 -17.12 -7.16
C VAL A 5 -22.87 -16.48 -7.31
N SER A 6 -22.59 -15.98 -8.52
CA SER A 6 -21.38 -15.17 -8.77
C SER A 6 -21.53 -13.82 -8.08
N ARG A 7 -20.94 -13.68 -6.90
CA ARG A 7 -20.91 -12.41 -6.15
C ARG A 7 -19.70 -11.58 -6.58
N ARG A 8 -19.96 -10.33 -6.96
CA ARG A 8 -18.90 -9.35 -7.22
C ARG A 8 -18.58 -8.64 -5.90
N PHE A 9 -17.39 -8.90 -5.38
CA PHE A 9 -16.90 -8.21 -4.19
C PHE A 9 -15.97 -7.06 -4.59
N GLY A 10 -16.36 -5.84 -4.27
CA GLY A 10 -15.54 -4.65 -4.28
C GLY A 10 -14.62 -4.46 -5.48
N ASN A 11 -13.43 -3.95 -5.24
CA ASN A 11 -12.41 -3.78 -6.26
C ASN A 11 -11.75 -5.14 -6.60
N HIS A 12 -12.08 -5.68 -7.75
CA HIS A 12 -11.59 -6.98 -8.26
C HIS A 12 -10.05 -7.11 -8.30
N ARG A 13 -9.32 -6.01 -8.25
CA ARG A 13 -7.84 -6.03 -8.24
C ARG A 13 -7.24 -6.44 -6.90
N LYS A 14 -8.00 -6.42 -5.82
CA LYS A 14 -7.53 -6.69 -4.46
C LYS A 14 -7.90 -8.10 -3.97
N TYR A 15 -8.77 -8.79 -4.70
CA TYR A 15 -9.26 -10.10 -4.29
C TYR A 15 -8.91 -11.16 -5.33
N GLU A 16 -8.19 -12.16 -4.90
CA GLU A 16 -7.78 -13.30 -5.76
C GLU A 16 -8.93 -14.30 -5.90
N THR A 17 -9.28 -14.97 -4.81
CA THR A 17 -10.37 -15.96 -4.77
C THR A 17 -10.76 -16.27 -3.33
N LEU A 18 -12.05 -16.59 -3.12
CA LEU A 18 -12.56 -17.10 -1.83
C LEU A 18 -12.50 -18.63 -1.74
N ARG A 19 -12.01 -19.35 -2.76
CA ARG A 19 -11.93 -20.82 -2.76
C ARG A 19 -10.95 -21.29 -1.67
N PRO A 20 -11.39 -22.10 -0.71
CA PRO A 20 -10.56 -22.49 0.46
C PRO A 20 -9.27 -23.22 0.09
N GLY A 21 -9.28 -24.05 -0.93
CA GLY A 21 -8.11 -24.83 -1.37
C GLY A 21 -7.17 -24.13 -2.33
N SER A 22 -7.39 -22.86 -2.65
CA SER A 22 -6.52 -22.11 -3.56
C SER A 22 -5.25 -21.63 -2.83
N ALA A 23 -4.08 -21.91 -3.40
CA ALA A 23 -2.80 -21.46 -2.85
C ALA A 23 -2.68 -19.92 -2.72
N ARG A 24 -3.50 -19.16 -3.45
CA ARG A 24 -3.57 -17.69 -3.40
C ARG A 24 -4.93 -17.18 -2.92
N GLY A 25 -5.75 -18.06 -2.37
CA GLY A 25 -7.07 -17.73 -1.88
C GLY A 25 -7.06 -17.13 -0.47
N THR A 26 -8.22 -16.70 -0.01
CA THR A 26 -8.41 -16.05 1.30
C THR A 26 -7.87 -16.89 2.45
N GLY A 27 -8.03 -18.22 2.42
CA GLY A 27 -7.48 -19.11 3.45
C GLY A 27 -5.97 -19.00 3.57
N SER A 28 -5.25 -19.07 2.44
CA SER A 28 -3.79 -18.94 2.40
C SER A 28 -3.32 -17.54 2.82
N VAL A 29 -4.08 -16.50 2.47
CA VAL A 29 -3.80 -15.11 2.91
C VAL A 29 -3.90 -15.01 4.42
N ILE A 30 -5.00 -15.50 5.03
CA ILE A 30 -5.19 -15.46 6.49
C ILE A 30 -4.11 -16.28 7.18
N GLN A 31 -3.81 -17.48 6.69
CA GLN A 31 -2.77 -18.34 7.26
C GLN A 31 -1.39 -17.65 7.25
N SER A 32 -0.99 -17.08 6.13
CA SER A 32 0.29 -16.38 6.02
C SER A 32 0.32 -15.08 6.83
N TYR A 33 -0.82 -14.38 6.95
CA TYR A 33 -0.95 -13.21 7.82
C TYR A 33 -0.78 -13.58 9.30
N VAL A 34 -1.46 -14.64 9.77
CA VAL A 34 -1.31 -15.13 11.15
C VAL A 34 0.13 -15.58 11.41
N ALA A 35 0.76 -16.25 10.44
CA ALA A 35 2.17 -16.63 10.54
C ALA A 35 3.11 -15.41 10.62
N TRP A 36 2.83 -14.35 9.87
CA TRP A 36 3.59 -13.10 9.93
C TRP A 36 3.48 -12.41 11.29
N ILE A 37 2.29 -12.38 11.89
CA ILE A 37 2.12 -11.87 13.27
C ILE A 37 2.83 -12.78 14.26
N GLY A 38 2.83 -14.09 14.02
CA GLY A 38 3.32 -15.15 14.90
C GLY A 38 2.18 -15.78 15.70
N ALA A 39 2.10 -17.12 15.67
CA ALA A 39 0.97 -17.89 16.18
C ALA A 39 0.61 -17.65 17.66
N ASN A 40 1.60 -17.27 18.49
CA ASN A 40 1.44 -16.97 19.90
C ASN A 40 1.70 -15.49 20.25
N ARG A 41 1.69 -14.60 19.24
CA ARG A 41 2.00 -13.17 19.37
C ARG A 41 0.78 -12.35 18.99
N GLY A 42 0.55 -11.27 19.70
CA GLY A 42 -0.44 -10.27 19.29
C GLY A 42 0.20 -9.18 18.41
N HIS A 43 -0.63 -8.40 17.75
CA HIS A 43 -0.21 -7.23 16.97
C HIS A 43 0.65 -6.25 17.79
N SER A 44 0.42 -6.15 19.11
CA SER A 44 1.22 -5.30 20.00
C SER A 44 2.69 -5.68 20.01
N LEU A 45 2.99 -7.00 20.11
CA LEU A 45 4.38 -7.46 20.09
C LEU A 45 5.06 -7.22 18.74
N LEU A 46 4.34 -7.39 17.63
CA LEU A 46 4.86 -7.07 16.30
C LEU A 46 5.16 -5.56 16.15
N LEU A 47 4.30 -4.70 16.70
CA LEU A 47 4.50 -3.26 16.70
C LEU A 47 5.69 -2.85 17.59
N ASP A 48 5.86 -3.51 18.73
CA ASP A 48 6.99 -3.26 19.62
C ASP A 48 8.32 -3.70 18.98
N GLU A 49 8.33 -4.84 18.30
CA GLU A 49 9.46 -5.30 17.50
C GLU A 49 9.81 -4.29 16.38
N ALA A 50 8.80 -3.79 15.67
CA ALA A 50 9.00 -2.78 14.65
C ALA A 50 9.60 -1.49 15.20
N ARG A 51 9.16 -1.05 16.39
CA ARG A 51 9.73 0.12 17.10
C ARG A 51 11.15 -0.12 17.58
N GLN A 52 11.45 -1.33 18.04
CA GLN A 52 12.82 -1.68 18.47
C GLN A 52 13.79 -1.70 17.28
N ALA A 53 13.34 -2.20 16.13
CA ALA A 53 14.16 -2.30 14.93
C ALA A 53 14.33 -0.96 14.19
N GLY A 54 13.27 -0.16 14.07
CA GLY A 54 13.24 1.07 13.27
C GLY A 54 13.27 2.36 14.10
N GLY A 55 13.20 2.27 15.44
CA GLY A 55 13.01 3.43 16.32
C GLY A 55 11.54 3.83 16.45
N PRO A 56 11.24 4.89 17.23
CA PRO A 56 9.88 5.30 17.56
C PRO A 56 9.20 6.13 16.45
N ASP A 57 9.91 6.48 15.39
CA ASP A 57 9.36 7.26 14.28
C ASP A 57 8.24 6.48 13.56
N PRO A 58 7.00 7.01 13.48
CA PRO A 58 5.89 6.35 12.80
C PRO A 58 6.20 5.91 11.36
N LYS A 59 7.05 6.65 10.64
CA LYS A 59 7.47 6.34 9.27
C LYS A 59 8.42 5.15 9.21
N ALA A 60 9.35 5.07 10.15
CA ALA A 60 10.27 3.95 10.24
C ALA A 60 9.56 2.66 10.66
N VAL A 61 8.60 2.74 11.60
CA VAL A 61 7.74 1.61 11.98
C VAL A 61 6.89 1.14 10.79
N PHE A 62 6.32 2.06 10.02
CA PHE A 62 5.59 1.71 8.80
C PHE A 62 6.48 0.97 7.80
N ASP A 63 7.69 1.47 7.54
CA ASP A 63 8.62 0.86 6.59
C ASP A 63 9.04 -0.55 7.02
N TYR A 64 9.33 -0.76 8.31
CA TYR A 64 9.61 -2.08 8.85
C TYR A 64 8.45 -3.06 8.60
N LEU A 65 7.23 -2.66 8.95
CA LEU A 65 6.03 -3.48 8.73
C LEU A 65 5.79 -3.73 7.24
N TYR A 66 5.95 -2.72 6.40
CA TYR A 66 5.76 -2.82 4.95
C TYR A 66 6.71 -3.85 4.32
N ARG A 67 7.97 -3.86 4.73
CA ARG A 67 8.98 -4.82 4.25
C ARG A 67 8.72 -6.22 4.79
N SER A 68 8.52 -6.36 6.09
CA SER A 68 8.29 -7.66 6.72
C SER A 68 7.02 -8.34 6.23
N MET A 69 5.97 -7.58 5.90
CA MET A 69 4.70 -8.07 5.38
C MET A 69 4.79 -8.65 3.95
N ALA A 70 5.95 -8.58 3.30
CA ALA A 70 6.16 -9.16 1.97
C ALA A 70 5.94 -10.69 1.92
N VAL A 71 6.02 -11.37 3.06
CA VAL A 71 5.77 -12.81 3.20
C VAL A 71 4.28 -13.17 3.19
N VAL A 72 3.39 -12.19 3.35
CA VAL A 72 1.94 -12.43 3.36
C VAL A 72 1.46 -12.66 1.94
N THR A 73 0.85 -13.82 1.73
CA THR A 73 0.33 -14.26 0.42
C THR A 73 -0.61 -13.22 -0.17
N SER A 74 -0.45 -12.92 -1.45
CA SER A 74 -1.26 -11.95 -2.22
C SER A 74 -1.19 -10.50 -1.75
N PHE A 75 -0.39 -10.18 -0.72
CA PHE A 75 -0.12 -8.81 -0.29
C PHE A 75 1.04 -8.22 -1.09
N GLY A 76 0.77 -7.86 -2.33
CA GLY A 76 1.69 -7.08 -3.15
C GLY A 76 1.87 -5.65 -2.62
N ARG A 77 2.59 -4.81 -3.38
CA ARG A 77 2.86 -3.41 -3.02
C ARG A 77 1.59 -2.67 -2.56
N THR A 78 0.53 -2.69 -3.35
CA THR A 78 -0.71 -1.96 -3.06
C THR A 78 -1.41 -2.50 -1.81
N GLY A 79 -1.52 -3.83 -1.68
CA GLY A 79 -2.17 -4.44 -0.51
C GLY A 79 -1.49 -4.08 0.80
N ARG A 80 -0.15 -4.11 0.85
CA ARG A 80 0.64 -3.72 2.03
C ARG A 80 0.48 -2.25 2.35
N PHE A 81 0.61 -1.38 1.34
CA PHE A 81 0.50 0.05 1.51
C PHE A 81 -0.89 0.46 2.02
N ASP A 82 -1.96 -0.01 1.37
CA ASP A 82 -3.34 0.30 1.74
C ASP A 82 -3.67 -0.22 3.14
N PHE A 83 -3.29 -1.47 3.45
CA PHE A 83 -3.58 -2.09 4.74
C PHE A 83 -2.91 -1.33 5.89
N LEU A 84 -1.60 -1.08 5.79
CA LEU A 84 -0.86 -0.38 6.84
C LEU A 84 -1.31 1.08 6.98
N THR A 85 -1.59 1.75 5.89
CA THR A 85 -2.14 3.10 5.92
C THR A 85 -3.50 3.14 6.62
N MET A 86 -4.35 2.14 6.39
CA MET A 86 -5.64 2.01 7.05
C MET A 86 -5.47 1.82 8.56
N LEU A 87 -4.51 0.99 9.01
CA LEU A 87 -4.21 0.83 10.44
C LEU A 87 -3.81 2.15 11.09
N GLY A 88 -2.99 2.94 10.42
CA GLY A 88 -2.61 4.28 10.91
C GLY A 88 -3.80 5.22 10.98
N LYS A 89 -4.61 5.30 9.93
CA LYS A 89 -5.80 6.18 9.87
C LYS A 89 -6.86 5.84 10.89
N LEU A 90 -7.08 4.56 11.15
CA LEU A 90 -8.00 4.08 12.18
C LEU A 90 -7.41 4.21 13.60
N ARG A 91 -6.19 4.71 13.73
CA ARG A 91 -5.46 4.82 15.01
C ARG A 91 -5.27 3.50 15.75
N LEU A 92 -5.24 2.40 15.00
CA LEU A 92 -4.94 1.06 15.53
C LEU A 92 -3.44 0.86 15.74
N ALA A 93 -2.62 1.62 15.02
CA ALA A 93 -1.18 1.70 15.19
C ALA A 93 -0.71 3.14 14.93
N ASN A 94 0.33 3.58 15.65
CA ASN A 94 0.98 4.87 15.39
C ASN A 94 1.99 4.70 14.26
N ILE A 95 1.49 4.67 13.03
CA ILE A 95 2.27 4.49 11.80
C ILE A 95 1.73 5.38 10.68
N GLU A 96 2.62 5.83 9.82
CA GLU A 96 2.29 6.56 8.60
C GLU A 96 3.33 6.27 7.50
N PRO A 97 2.95 6.26 6.22
CA PRO A 97 3.93 6.02 5.14
C PRO A 97 4.92 7.17 5.04
N GLY A 98 6.21 6.85 5.04
CA GLY A 98 7.29 7.82 4.87
C GLY A 98 7.51 8.27 3.42
N THR A 99 7.10 7.45 2.47
CA THR A 99 7.15 7.72 1.03
C THR A 99 5.87 7.21 0.36
N PRO A 100 5.57 7.57 -0.90
CA PRO A 100 4.48 6.97 -1.66
C PRO A 100 4.80 5.55 -2.16
N TYR A 101 5.99 4.99 -1.87
CA TYR A 101 6.41 3.65 -2.29
C TYR A 101 6.27 3.42 -3.80
N LEU A 102 6.74 4.35 -4.62
CA LEU A 102 6.65 4.30 -6.09
C LEU A 102 7.37 3.11 -6.73
N PRO A 103 8.51 2.61 -6.21
CA PRO A 103 9.08 1.38 -6.72
C PRO A 103 8.07 0.21 -6.68
N GLY A 104 7.83 -0.41 -7.85
CA GLY A 104 6.82 -1.47 -8.02
C GLY A 104 5.37 -1.00 -8.09
N ALA A 105 5.10 0.32 -8.01
CA ALA A 105 3.77 0.87 -8.27
C ALA A 105 3.51 1.00 -9.78
N THR A 106 2.26 0.85 -10.19
CA THR A 106 1.86 1.06 -11.61
C THR A 106 1.26 2.45 -11.81
N GLY A 107 0.13 2.73 -11.22
CA GLY A 107 -0.61 3.99 -11.37
C GLY A 107 0.13 5.19 -10.78
N PRO A 108 0.53 5.15 -9.50
CA PRO A 108 1.27 6.24 -8.86
C PRO A 108 2.60 6.55 -9.57
N LEU A 109 3.34 5.52 -9.99
CA LEU A 109 4.59 5.70 -10.74
C LEU A 109 4.36 6.37 -12.10
N ALA A 110 3.30 5.97 -12.82
CA ALA A 110 2.93 6.63 -14.08
C ALA A 110 2.54 8.10 -13.84
N GLY A 111 1.85 8.40 -12.73
CA GLY A 111 1.54 9.76 -12.32
C GLY A 111 2.77 10.58 -11.99
N ALA A 112 3.70 10.03 -11.22
CA ALA A 112 4.97 10.68 -10.90
C ALA A 112 5.80 10.95 -12.16
N ARG A 113 5.89 10.00 -13.09
CA ARG A 113 6.56 10.19 -14.38
C ARG A 113 5.92 11.29 -15.21
N LEU A 114 4.59 11.35 -15.24
CA LEU A 114 3.87 12.41 -15.93
C LEU A 114 4.14 13.78 -15.30
N LEU A 115 4.10 13.86 -13.96
CA LEU A 115 4.30 15.09 -13.20
C LEU A 115 5.71 15.65 -13.38
N PHE A 116 6.72 14.83 -13.22
CA PHE A 116 8.12 15.26 -13.20
C PHE A 116 8.82 15.13 -14.56
N GLY A 117 8.30 14.32 -15.47
CA GLY A 117 8.92 14.02 -16.76
C GLY A 117 8.04 14.34 -17.97
N GLY A 118 6.82 14.86 -17.76
CA GLY A 118 5.92 15.25 -18.85
C GLY A 118 5.26 14.08 -19.60
N SER A 119 5.54 12.83 -19.24
CA SER A 119 4.96 11.63 -19.86
C SER A 119 4.82 10.50 -18.85
N ARG A 120 3.74 9.72 -18.94
CA ARG A 120 3.54 8.50 -18.12
C ARG A 120 4.64 7.45 -18.30
N THR A 121 5.36 7.51 -19.38
CA THR A 121 6.43 6.59 -19.77
C THR A 121 7.81 7.24 -19.73
N ALA A 122 7.95 8.44 -19.14
CA ALA A 122 9.24 9.09 -18.99
C ALA A 122 10.25 8.15 -18.33
N ALA A 123 11.46 8.08 -18.90
CA ALA A 123 12.54 7.21 -18.45
C ALA A 123 13.23 7.77 -17.18
N LEU A 124 12.44 7.96 -16.12
CA LEU A 124 12.90 8.41 -14.80
C LEU A 124 12.91 7.26 -13.81
N ASP A 125 13.96 7.23 -13.00
CA ASP A 125 14.12 6.21 -11.97
C ASP A 125 13.04 6.30 -10.88
N ALA A 126 12.49 5.16 -10.45
CA ALA A 126 11.37 5.12 -9.52
C ALA A 126 11.76 5.58 -8.10
N VAL A 127 13.01 5.31 -7.66
CA VAL A 127 13.50 5.73 -6.34
C VAL A 127 13.73 7.25 -6.32
N MET A 128 14.28 7.78 -7.41
CA MET A 128 14.43 9.23 -7.57
C MET A 128 13.07 9.94 -7.54
N LEU A 129 12.08 9.42 -8.26
CA LEU A 129 10.72 9.96 -8.27
C LEU A 129 10.04 9.86 -6.91
N ASP A 130 10.29 8.78 -6.17
CA ASP A 130 9.78 8.59 -4.80
C ASP A 130 10.30 9.71 -3.87
N ASN A 131 11.61 10.01 -3.95
CA ASN A 131 12.23 11.11 -3.19
C ASN A 131 11.68 12.49 -3.59
N TRP A 132 11.47 12.75 -4.88
CA TRP A 132 10.88 14.00 -5.33
C TRP A 132 9.42 14.16 -4.88
N ALA A 133 8.66 13.08 -4.86
CA ALA A 133 7.30 13.08 -4.34
C ALA A 133 7.26 13.37 -2.83
N VAL A 134 8.23 12.87 -2.06
CA VAL A 134 8.39 13.21 -0.63
C VAL A 134 8.65 14.71 -0.46
N GLN A 135 9.58 15.28 -1.23
CA GLN A 135 9.89 16.72 -1.16
C GLN A 135 8.68 17.58 -1.54
N LEU A 136 7.97 17.21 -2.61
CA LEU A 136 6.76 17.89 -3.03
C LEU A 136 5.65 17.80 -1.97
N GLY A 137 5.45 16.62 -1.38
CA GLY A 137 4.49 16.43 -0.31
C GLY A 137 4.81 17.28 0.92
N ALA A 138 6.08 17.36 1.30
CA ALA A 138 6.53 18.24 2.38
C ALA A 138 6.25 19.73 2.07
N TYR A 139 6.55 20.18 0.84
CA TYR A 139 6.25 21.54 0.40
C TYR A 139 4.75 21.85 0.43
N LEU A 140 3.91 20.90 0.02
CA LEU A 140 2.45 21.04 -0.01
C LEU A 140 1.79 20.77 1.35
N ASN A 141 2.55 20.34 2.36
CA ASN A 141 2.04 19.88 3.65
C ASN A 141 1.03 18.72 3.50
N LEU A 142 1.36 17.74 2.66
CA LEU A 142 0.54 16.57 2.37
C LEU A 142 1.24 15.28 2.81
N GLY A 143 0.47 14.37 3.41
CA GLY A 143 0.94 13.02 3.74
C GLY A 143 1.15 12.15 2.49
N MET A 144 2.02 11.15 2.61
CA MET A 144 2.44 10.32 1.48
C MET A 144 1.34 9.44 0.89
N GLN A 145 0.29 9.12 1.66
CA GLN A 145 -0.88 8.46 1.09
C GLN A 145 -1.66 9.39 0.14
N VAL A 146 -1.84 10.66 0.53
CA VAL A 146 -2.51 11.63 -0.33
C VAL A 146 -1.72 11.83 -1.62
N MET A 147 -0.39 11.88 -1.53
CA MET A 147 0.50 11.97 -2.69
C MET A 147 0.37 10.76 -3.61
N GLU A 148 0.34 9.55 -3.05
CA GLU A 148 0.17 8.30 -3.81
C GLU A 148 -1.18 8.28 -4.53
N ASP A 149 -2.26 8.53 -3.83
CA ASP A 149 -3.62 8.56 -4.36
C ASP A 149 -3.79 9.64 -5.43
N ALA A 150 -3.26 10.84 -5.19
CA ALA A 150 -3.31 11.95 -6.14
C ALA A 150 -2.62 11.59 -7.45
N MET A 151 -1.38 11.11 -7.39
CA MET A 151 -0.64 10.69 -8.58
C MET A 151 -1.33 9.53 -9.31
N CYS A 152 -1.86 8.54 -8.56
CA CYS A 152 -2.58 7.40 -9.13
C CYS A 152 -3.83 7.82 -9.89
N ASN A 153 -4.57 8.80 -9.39
CA ASN A 153 -5.84 9.19 -9.98
C ASN A 153 -5.69 10.28 -11.05
N TRP A 154 -4.89 11.33 -10.77
CA TRP A 154 -4.68 12.42 -11.72
C TRP A 154 -4.15 11.97 -13.07
N GLN A 155 -3.20 11.05 -13.12
CA GLN A 155 -2.63 10.56 -14.38
C GLN A 155 -3.64 9.88 -15.32
N LYS A 156 -4.82 9.48 -14.83
CA LYS A 156 -5.87 8.86 -15.65
C LYS A 156 -6.59 9.88 -16.54
N SER A 157 -6.66 11.13 -16.07
CA SER A 157 -7.35 12.24 -16.75
C SER A 157 -6.70 13.57 -16.39
N PRO A 158 -5.42 13.84 -16.82
CA PRO A 158 -4.65 15.01 -16.38
C PRO A 158 -5.26 16.34 -16.83
N ASP A 159 -5.95 16.34 -17.97
CA ASP A 159 -6.54 17.55 -18.59
C ASP A 159 -7.98 17.83 -18.11
N LYS A 160 -8.56 16.92 -17.34
CA LYS A 160 -9.94 17.06 -16.89
C LYS A 160 -10.11 16.53 -15.47
N PHE A 161 -10.63 17.37 -14.58
CA PHE A 161 -11.01 16.91 -13.24
C PHE A 161 -12.16 15.88 -13.33
N ILE A 162 -11.88 14.68 -12.86
CA ILE A 162 -12.88 13.61 -12.69
C ILE A 162 -12.88 13.24 -11.21
N PRO A 163 -14.00 13.48 -10.49
CA PRO A 163 -14.09 13.09 -9.09
C PRO A 163 -13.87 11.59 -8.93
N PHE A 164 -13.05 11.22 -7.94
CA PHE A 164 -12.88 9.82 -7.57
C PHE A 164 -14.20 9.29 -6.98
N ARG A 165 -14.65 8.13 -7.46
CA ARG A 165 -15.91 7.52 -7.04
C ARG A 165 -15.73 6.14 -6.41
N GLY A 166 -14.56 5.88 -5.83
CA GLY A 166 -14.30 4.62 -5.12
C GLY A 166 -14.04 3.42 -6.02
#